data_ded6153ae963fbdb0dff2e76ebe39a20
#
_entry.id   ded6153ae963fbdb0dff2e76ebe39a20
#
_cell.length_a   1.000
_cell.length_b   1.000
_cell.length_c   1.000
_cell.angle_alpha   90.00
_cell.angle_beta   90.00
_cell.angle_gamma   90.00
#
_symmetry.space_group_name_H-M   'P 1'
#
loop_
_entity.id
_entity.type
_entity.pdbx_description
1 polymer ?
#
loop_
_entity_poly.entity_id
_entity_poly.type
_entity_poly.pdbx_seq_one_letter_code
_entity_poly.pdbx_strand_id
1 'polypeptide(L)'
;YLSAQALRAARIVVDIGMHLGFKDFDGKVWNAESSRKLLNEQALLDEEHSRSETDRYLGWPGQAISYKVGERVWMKAREDAKARLGSEFSLKKFHTYALKIGPMGLDPFAAELANWDGN
;
A
#
# COMPACT_ATOMS: atom_id res chain seq x y z
N TYR A 1 -3.67 -7.10 -13.08
CA TYR A 1 -4.21 -6.51 -11.83
C TYR A 1 -3.79 -7.31 -10.59
N LEU A 2 -4.05 -8.62 -10.54
CA LEU A 2 -3.75 -9.46 -9.37
C LEU A 2 -2.25 -9.51 -9.03
N SER A 3 -1.36 -9.62 -10.02
CA SER A 3 0.09 -9.60 -9.81
C SER A 3 0.58 -8.28 -9.19
N ALA A 4 0.01 -7.14 -9.61
CA ALA A 4 0.31 -5.85 -9.02
C ALA A 4 -0.17 -5.76 -7.55
N GLN A 5 -1.30 -6.37 -7.20
CA GLN A 5 -1.77 -6.44 -5.82
C GLN A 5 -0.90 -7.35 -4.96
N ALA A 6 -0.49 -8.51 -5.50
CA ALA A 6 0.43 -9.43 -4.85
C ALA A 6 1.79 -8.75 -4.56
N LEU A 7 2.35 -8.04 -5.54
CA LEU A 7 3.59 -7.27 -5.36
C LEU A 7 3.44 -6.21 -4.24
N ARG A 8 2.35 -5.45 -4.24
CA ARG A 8 2.12 -4.43 -3.20
C ARG A 8 1.96 -5.03 -1.81
N ALA A 9 1.35 -6.21 -1.69
CA ALA A 9 1.26 -6.94 -0.44
C ALA A 9 2.63 -7.47 0.01
N ALA A 10 3.39 -8.09 -0.90
CA ALA A 10 4.73 -8.58 -0.63
C ALA A 10 5.68 -7.46 -0.17
N ARG A 11 5.59 -6.26 -0.76
CA ARG A 11 6.36 -5.08 -0.36
C ARG A 11 6.17 -4.71 1.12
N ILE A 12 4.95 -4.79 1.65
CA ILE A 12 4.70 -4.55 3.08
C ILE A 12 5.46 -5.56 3.93
N VAL A 13 5.35 -6.84 3.59
CA VAL A 13 5.94 -7.92 4.37
C VAL A 13 7.47 -7.80 4.40
N VAL A 14 8.09 -7.61 3.24
CA VAL A 14 9.56 -7.56 3.15
C VAL A 14 10.14 -6.28 3.74
N ASP A 15 9.54 -5.12 3.47
CA ASP A 15 10.04 -3.83 3.97
C ASP A 15 9.97 -3.80 5.50
N ILE A 16 8.81 -4.07 6.08
CA ILE A 16 8.63 -4.12 7.53
C ILE A 16 9.46 -5.24 8.15
N GLY A 17 9.44 -6.43 7.54
CA GLY A 17 10.18 -7.60 8.04
C GLY A 17 11.68 -7.36 8.15
N MET A 18 12.30 -6.84 7.11
CA MET A 18 13.74 -6.56 7.09
C MET A 18 14.15 -5.43 8.05
N HIS A 19 13.40 -4.32 8.06
CA HIS A 19 13.79 -3.15 8.86
C HIS A 19 13.49 -3.28 10.36
N LEU A 20 12.48 -4.08 10.73
CA LEU A 20 12.16 -4.34 12.13
C LEU A 20 12.76 -5.66 12.65
N GLY A 21 13.50 -6.39 11.84
CA GLY A 21 14.13 -7.65 12.23
C GLY A 21 13.13 -8.74 12.59
N PHE A 22 11.97 -8.78 11.94
CA PHE A 22 10.98 -9.81 12.17
C PHE A 22 11.45 -11.15 11.61
N LYS A 23 10.80 -12.23 12.05
CA LYS A 23 11.04 -13.56 11.51
C LYS A 23 10.25 -13.76 10.22
N ASP A 24 10.89 -14.39 9.26
CA ASP A 24 10.27 -14.85 8.02
C ASP A 24 9.44 -16.13 8.25
N PHE A 25 8.90 -16.70 7.18
CA PHE A 25 8.06 -17.89 7.25
C PHE A 25 8.82 -19.16 7.67
N ASP A 26 10.13 -19.15 7.58
CA ASP A 26 11.02 -20.24 8.02
C ASP A 26 11.52 -20.01 9.46
N GLY A 27 11.07 -18.94 10.13
CA GLY A 27 11.45 -18.58 11.49
C GLY A 27 12.81 -17.90 11.62
N LYS A 28 13.45 -17.54 10.51
CA LYS A 28 14.71 -16.79 10.43
C LYS A 28 14.44 -15.30 10.35
N VAL A 29 15.38 -14.48 10.79
CA VAL A 29 15.28 -13.02 10.62
C VAL A 29 15.26 -12.69 9.12
N TRP A 30 14.31 -11.82 8.71
CA TRP A 30 14.21 -11.33 7.33
C TRP A 30 15.53 -10.75 6.84
N ASN A 31 15.91 -11.11 5.64
CA ASN A 31 17.11 -10.63 4.96
C ASN A 31 16.88 -10.49 3.46
N ALA A 32 17.89 -10.04 2.72
CA ALA A 32 17.79 -9.85 1.27
C ALA A 32 17.44 -11.13 0.49
N GLU A 33 17.89 -12.30 0.95
CA GLU A 33 17.61 -13.58 0.30
C GLU A 33 16.14 -13.99 0.47
N SER A 34 15.60 -13.93 1.71
CA SER A 34 14.20 -14.23 1.95
C SER A 34 13.26 -13.20 1.30
N SER A 35 13.68 -11.94 1.17
CA SER A 35 12.97 -10.91 0.40
C SER A 35 12.87 -11.29 -1.08
N ARG A 36 13.99 -11.60 -1.74
CA ARG A 36 14.01 -12.02 -3.15
C ARG A 36 13.15 -13.24 -3.38
N LYS A 37 13.29 -14.26 -2.51
CA LYS A 37 12.47 -15.48 -2.58
C LYS A 37 10.97 -15.15 -2.56
N LEU A 38 10.52 -14.33 -1.63
CA LEU A 38 9.11 -13.95 -1.55
C LEU A 38 8.65 -13.20 -2.80
N LEU A 39 9.43 -12.25 -3.30
CA LEU A 39 9.09 -11.47 -4.48
C LEU A 39 8.99 -12.35 -5.74
N ASN A 40 9.88 -13.32 -5.90
CA ASN A 40 9.83 -14.27 -7.00
C ASN A 40 8.59 -15.18 -6.91
N GLU A 41 8.37 -15.81 -5.76
CA GLU A 41 7.32 -16.82 -5.59
C GLU A 41 5.91 -16.24 -5.53
N GLN A 42 5.73 -15.11 -4.86
CA GLN A 42 4.41 -14.56 -4.57
C GLN A 42 4.04 -13.35 -5.44
N ALA A 43 5.02 -12.57 -5.88
CA ALA A 43 4.79 -11.43 -6.76
C ALA A 43 5.13 -11.73 -8.23
N LEU A 44 5.66 -12.93 -8.52
CA LEU A 44 6.03 -13.41 -9.85
C LEU A 44 7.05 -12.50 -10.55
N LEU A 45 7.93 -11.87 -9.78
CA LEU A 45 9.05 -11.12 -10.34
C LEU A 45 10.16 -12.09 -10.76
N ASP A 46 10.85 -11.79 -11.84
CA ASP A 46 12.07 -12.50 -12.20
C ASP A 46 13.22 -12.16 -11.23
N GLU A 47 14.32 -12.87 -11.34
CA GLU A 47 15.46 -12.77 -10.42
C GLU A 47 16.09 -11.38 -10.41
N GLU A 48 16.26 -10.76 -11.58
CA GLU A 48 16.87 -9.44 -11.71
C GLU A 48 16.00 -8.36 -11.09
N HIS A 49 14.69 -8.37 -11.37
CA HIS A 49 13.73 -7.44 -10.78
C HIS A 49 13.61 -7.64 -9.26
N SER A 50 13.56 -8.88 -8.78
CA SER A 50 13.50 -9.16 -7.33
C SER A 50 14.72 -8.65 -6.59
N ARG A 51 15.90 -8.78 -7.18
CA ARG A 51 17.15 -8.24 -6.65
C ARG A 51 17.11 -6.72 -6.59
N SER A 52 16.80 -6.06 -7.69
CA SER A 52 16.73 -4.61 -7.79
C SER A 52 15.72 -4.02 -6.80
N GLU A 53 14.54 -4.64 -6.68
CA GLU A 53 13.51 -4.21 -5.74
C GLU A 53 13.97 -4.40 -4.28
N THR A 54 14.60 -5.52 -3.95
CA THR A 54 15.13 -5.77 -2.60
C THR A 54 16.19 -4.75 -2.21
N ASP A 55 17.16 -4.49 -3.10
CA ASP A 55 18.21 -3.51 -2.87
C ASP A 55 17.63 -2.10 -2.66
N ARG A 56 16.61 -1.74 -3.44
CA ARG A 56 15.90 -0.47 -3.29
C ARG A 56 15.19 -0.37 -1.93
N TYR A 57 14.54 -1.43 -1.45
CA TYR A 57 13.85 -1.42 -0.14
C TYR A 57 14.84 -1.28 1.00
N LEU A 58 15.98 -1.95 0.94
CA LEU A 58 17.05 -1.81 1.94
C LEU A 58 17.60 -0.38 2.02
N GLY A 59 17.71 0.30 0.89
CA GLY A 59 18.17 1.69 0.83
C GLY A 59 17.11 2.75 1.15
N TRP A 60 15.84 2.37 1.19
CA TRP A 60 14.73 3.32 1.37
C TRP A 60 13.61 2.77 2.26
N PRO A 61 13.85 2.66 3.59
CA PRO A 61 12.90 2.12 4.54
C PRO A 61 11.54 2.83 4.51
N GLY A 62 10.45 2.06 4.53
CA GLY A 62 9.08 2.57 4.59
C GLY A 62 8.51 3.11 3.28
N GLN A 63 9.30 3.21 2.20
CA GLN A 63 8.79 3.68 0.92
C GLN A 63 7.96 2.60 0.20
N ALA A 64 8.39 1.35 0.23
CA ALA A 64 7.74 0.27 -0.51
C ALA A 64 6.31 -0.02 -0.04
N ILE A 65 5.99 0.27 1.21
CA ILE A 65 4.66 0.06 1.81
C ILE A 65 3.63 1.12 1.39
N SER A 66 4.07 2.27 0.89
CA SER A 66 3.21 3.46 0.70
C SER A 66 2.00 3.21 -0.20
N TYR A 67 2.14 2.39 -1.25
CA TYR A 67 1.01 2.03 -2.12
C TYR A 67 -0.12 1.31 -1.38
N LYS A 68 0.22 0.29 -0.60
CA LYS A 68 -0.80 -0.53 0.06
C LYS A 68 -1.38 0.16 1.29
N VAL A 69 -0.58 0.92 2.01
CA VAL A 69 -1.04 1.77 3.12
C VAL A 69 -1.96 2.88 2.58
N GLY A 70 -1.57 3.56 1.50
CA GLY A 70 -2.40 4.56 0.84
C GLY A 70 -3.72 4.01 0.32
N GLU A 71 -3.70 2.83 -0.32
CA GLU A 71 -4.91 2.13 -0.75
C GLU A 71 -5.85 1.86 0.43
N ARG A 72 -5.32 1.40 1.56
CA ARG A 72 -6.12 1.14 2.77
C ARG A 72 -6.82 2.40 3.29
N VAL A 73 -6.10 3.52 3.36
CA VAL A 73 -6.66 4.82 3.79
C VAL A 73 -7.74 5.28 2.81
N TRP A 74 -7.48 5.22 1.50
CA TRP A 74 -8.44 5.56 0.45
C TRP A 74 -9.71 4.73 0.54
N MET A 75 -9.58 3.41 0.63
CA MET A 75 -10.73 2.51 0.70
C MET A 75 -11.56 2.73 1.96
N LYS A 76 -10.90 2.94 3.11
CA LYS A 76 -11.58 3.25 4.35
C LYS A 76 -12.37 4.57 4.24
N ALA A 77 -11.75 5.63 3.76
CA ALA A 77 -12.40 6.92 3.58
C ALA A 77 -13.62 6.84 2.64
N ARG A 78 -13.51 6.02 1.58
CA ARG A 78 -14.63 5.78 0.65
C ARG A 78 -15.80 5.07 1.34
N GLU A 79 -15.54 4.01 2.09
CA GLU A 79 -16.61 3.27 2.79
C GLU A 79 -17.24 4.13 3.91
N ASP A 80 -16.45 4.91 4.64
CA ASP A 80 -16.94 5.84 5.65
C ASP A 80 -17.84 6.93 5.01
N ALA A 81 -17.44 7.50 3.87
CA ALA A 81 -18.26 8.47 3.13
C ALA A 81 -19.55 7.84 2.60
N LYS A 82 -19.48 6.60 2.09
CA LYS A 82 -20.65 5.86 1.63
C LYS A 82 -21.63 5.58 2.77
N ALA A 83 -21.14 5.19 3.94
CA ALA A 83 -21.97 4.94 5.11
C ALA A 83 -22.65 6.24 5.62
N ARG A 84 -21.92 7.36 5.59
CA ARG A 84 -22.42 8.68 6.06
C ARG A 84 -23.45 9.29 5.12
N LEU A 85 -23.22 9.22 3.81
CA LEU A 85 -24.07 9.86 2.80
C LEU A 85 -25.22 8.97 2.30
N GLY A 86 -25.16 7.66 2.53
CA GLY A 86 -26.22 6.73 2.14
C GLY A 86 -26.58 6.81 0.65
N SER A 87 -27.83 7.13 0.34
CA SER A 87 -28.33 7.24 -1.05
C SER A 87 -27.77 8.45 -1.81
N GLU A 88 -27.21 9.44 -1.12
CA GLU A 88 -26.58 10.61 -1.75
C GLU A 88 -25.12 10.36 -2.18
N PHE A 89 -24.53 9.24 -1.76
CA PHE A 89 -23.16 8.87 -2.14
C PHE A 89 -23.05 8.62 -3.64
N SER A 90 -22.10 9.31 -4.28
CA SER A 90 -21.71 9.08 -5.67
C SER A 90 -20.23 8.74 -5.75
N LEU A 91 -19.92 7.53 -6.23
CA LEU A 91 -18.54 7.06 -6.42
C LEU A 91 -17.75 7.99 -7.36
N LYS A 92 -18.40 8.48 -8.43
CA LYS A 92 -17.76 9.42 -9.36
C LYS A 92 -17.42 10.73 -8.69
N LYS A 93 -18.33 11.31 -7.93
CA LYS A 93 -18.08 12.57 -7.19
C LYS A 93 -17.01 12.38 -6.14
N PHE A 94 -17.03 11.28 -5.37
CA PHE A 94 -15.99 10.95 -4.39
C PHE A 94 -14.60 10.90 -5.05
N HIS A 95 -14.46 10.15 -6.14
CA HIS A 95 -13.17 10.08 -6.84
C HIS A 95 -12.77 11.44 -7.42
N THR A 96 -13.69 12.20 -7.97
CA THR A 96 -13.41 13.54 -8.51
C THR A 96 -12.90 14.48 -7.41
N TYR A 97 -13.56 14.49 -6.26
CA TYR A 97 -13.15 15.32 -5.12
C TYR A 97 -11.77 14.88 -4.61
N ALA A 98 -11.62 13.60 -4.30
CA ALA A 98 -10.37 13.04 -3.78
C ALA A 98 -9.15 13.30 -4.68
N LEU A 99 -9.33 13.25 -6.01
CA LEU A 99 -8.26 13.56 -6.98
C LEU A 99 -7.99 15.08 -7.09
N LYS A 100 -9.02 15.92 -6.92
CA LYS A 100 -8.88 17.38 -7.00
C LYS A 100 -8.18 17.99 -5.79
N ILE A 101 -8.26 17.38 -4.62
CA ILE A 101 -7.55 17.83 -3.41
C ILE A 101 -6.03 17.93 -3.67
N GLY A 102 -5.50 17.07 -4.55
CA GLY A 102 -4.08 17.04 -4.86
C GLY A 102 -3.25 16.19 -3.88
N PRO A 103 -1.92 16.17 -4.03
CA PRO A 103 -1.03 15.35 -3.22
C PRO A 103 -0.87 15.93 -1.81
N MET A 104 -1.02 15.08 -0.79
CA MET A 104 -0.80 15.41 0.61
C MET A 104 -0.50 14.15 1.42
N GLY A 105 -0.16 14.31 2.71
CA GLY A 105 0.00 13.19 3.63
C GLY A 105 -1.33 12.46 3.87
N LEU A 106 -1.25 11.20 4.31
CA LEU A 106 -2.45 10.35 4.45
C LEU A 106 -3.41 10.84 5.55
N ASP A 107 -2.91 11.38 6.66
CA ASP A 107 -3.75 11.89 7.74
C ASP A 107 -4.57 13.12 7.33
N PRO A 108 -3.98 14.20 6.78
CA PRO A 108 -4.75 15.30 6.24
C PRO A 108 -5.68 14.89 5.10
N PHE A 109 -5.26 13.95 4.23
CA PHE A 109 -6.12 13.42 3.17
C PHE A 109 -7.37 12.71 3.73
N ALA A 110 -7.20 11.86 4.75
CA ALA A 110 -8.31 11.20 5.40
C ALA A 110 -9.26 12.20 6.09
N ALA A 111 -8.72 13.25 6.72
CA ALA A 111 -9.50 14.31 7.37
C ALA A 111 -10.33 15.10 6.36
N GLU A 112 -9.75 15.46 5.20
CA GLU A 112 -10.48 16.15 4.12
C GLU A 112 -11.62 15.29 3.58
N LEU A 113 -11.38 14.01 3.33
CA LEU A 113 -12.41 13.09 2.85
C LEU A 113 -13.52 12.82 3.88
N ALA A 114 -13.20 12.88 5.18
CA ALA A 114 -14.21 12.77 6.24
C ALA A 114 -15.16 13.96 6.28
N ASN A 115 -14.71 15.14 5.86
CA ASN A 115 -15.50 16.38 5.81
C ASN A 115 -16.24 16.59 4.48
N TRP A 116 -15.97 15.77 3.45
CA TRP A 116 -16.66 15.89 2.17
C TRP A 116 -18.17 15.64 2.31
N ASP A 117 -18.99 16.55 1.81
CA ASP A 117 -20.46 16.57 1.94
C ASP A 117 -21.23 15.90 0.78
N GLY A 118 -20.54 15.32 -0.20
CA GLY A 118 -21.16 14.67 -1.37
C GLY A 118 -21.24 15.53 -2.64
N ASN A 119 -20.78 16.79 -2.60
CA ASN A 119 -20.81 17.74 -3.72
C ASN A 119 -19.50 17.83 -4.51
#